data_28f92e2bd97e04ad6b33c0b0ecf73b66
#
_entry.id   28f92e2bd97e04ad6b33c0b0ecf73b66
#
_cell.length_a   1.000
_cell.length_b   1.000
_cell.length_c   1.000
_cell.angle_alpha   90.00
_cell.angle_beta   90.00
_cell.angle_gamma   90.00
#
_symmetry.space_group_name_H-M   'P 1'
#
loop_
_entity.id
_entity.type
_entity.pdbx_description
1 polymer ?
#
loop_
_entity_poly.entity_id
_entity_poly.type
_entity_poly.pdbx_seq_one_letter_code
_entity_poly.pdbx_strand_id
1 'polypeptide(L)'
;MPRKGHTQKRDVLADPLYNNKVVTKLINNIMLDGKKGVAQKIVYGAFAKVEEKTGKPAIEVFEEAMNNVMPALEVKARRIGGATYQVPIEVRPDRRQALALRWLTTFSRARGEKTQEERLANEIPMLAEILLHSFFMVESSRMT
;
A
#
# COMPACT_ATOMS: atom_id res chain seq x y z
N MET A 1 6.08 -13.59 23.98
CA MET A 1 6.49 -12.18 23.68
C MET A 1 7.87 -11.94 24.28
N PRO A 2 8.86 -11.59 23.49
CA PRO A 2 10.18 -11.29 24.02
C PRO A 2 10.15 -10.00 24.82
N ARG A 3 10.71 -10.02 26.00
CA ARG A 3 10.88 -8.81 26.83
C ARG A 3 12.10 -8.00 26.41
N LYS A 4 13.14 -8.71 25.97
CA LYS A 4 14.37 -8.11 25.46
C LYS A 4 14.71 -8.79 24.15
N GLY A 5 15.13 -8.01 23.17
CA GLY A 5 15.49 -8.52 21.86
C GLY A 5 14.40 -8.30 20.83
N HIS A 6 14.70 -8.60 19.60
CA HIS A 6 13.83 -8.36 18.47
C HIS A 6 12.91 -9.54 18.23
N THR A 7 11.63 -9.24 18.03
CA THR A 7 10.68 -10.21 17.49
C THR A 7 11.06 -10.49 16.03
N GLN A 8 11.21 -11.77 15.67
CA GLN A 8 11.47 -12.11 14.28
C GLN A 8 10.26 -11.76 13.43
N LYS A 9 10.49 -11.08 12.32
CA LYS A 9 9.44 -10.79 11.35
C LYS A 9 9.07 -12.08 10.63
N ARG A 10 7.78 -12.38 10.59
CA ARG A 10 7.28 -13.50 9.81
C ARG A 10 7.23 -13.11 8.34
N ASP A 11 7.79 -13.94 7.49
CA ASP A 11 7.67 -13.76 6.06
C ASP A 11 6.36 -14.37 5.59
N VAL A 12 5.80 -13.79 4.52
CA VAL A 12 4.56 -14.28 3.92
C VAL A 12 4.89 -15.17 2.73
N LEU A 13 3.99 -16.11 2.44
CA LEU A 13 4.10 -16.93 1.23
C LEU A 13 3.70 -16.11 0.01
N ALA A 14 4.36 -16.35 -1.12
CA ALA A 14 3.98 -15.72 -2.37
C ALA A 14 2.56 -16.15 -2.77
N ASP A 15 1.83 -15.23 -3.39
CA ASP A 15 0.49 -15.52 -3.86
C ASP A 15 0.51 -16.62 -4.93
N PRO A 16 -0.33 -17.67 -4.82
CA PRO A 16 -0.28 -18.76 -5.78
C PRO A 16 -0.68 -18.37 -7.21
N LEU A 17 -1.52 -17.35 -7.36
CA LEU A 17 -1.97 -16.92 -8.69
C LEU A 17 -0.94 -16.03 -9.39
N TYR A 18 -0.35 -15.09 -8.67
CA TYR A 18 0.61 -14.13 -9.23
C TYR A 18 2.05 -14.40 -8.81
N ASN A 19 2.27 -15.34 -7.91
CA ASN A 19 3.58 -15.70 -7.36
C ASN A 19 4.36 -14.48 -6.85
N ASN A 20 3.66 -13.60 -6.10
CA ASN A 20 4.21 -12.33 -5.63
C ASN A 20 3.85 -12.10 -4.16
N LYS A 21 4.86 -11.89 -3.33
CA LYS A 21 4.67 -11.64 -1.89
C LYS A 21 3.95 -10.33 -1.59
N VAL A 22 4.14 -9.33 -2.44
CA VAL A 22 3.48 -8.02 -2.26
C VAL A 22 1.97 -8.16 -2.44
N VAL A 23 1.54 -9.01 -3.37
CA VAL A 23 0.10 -9.31 -3.56
C VAL A 23 -0.47 -9.96 -2.31
N THR A 24 0.24 -10.88 -1.69
CA THR A 24 -0.17 -11.49 -0.42
C THR A 24 -0.31 -10.45 0.68
N LYS A 25 0.62 -9.51 0.77
CA LYS A 25 0.56 -8.42 1.75
C LYS A 25 -0.61 -7.48 1.48
N LEU A 26 -0.94 -7.22 0.22
CA LEU A 26 -2.11 -6.43 -0.16
C LEU A 26 -3.40 -7.14 0.29
N ILE A 27 -3.51 -8.43 0.06
CA ILE A 27 -4.66 -9.23 0.51
C ILE A 27 -4.81 -9.12 2.02
N ASN A 28 -3.71 -9.24 2.76
CA ASN A 28 -3.74 -9.13 4.22
C ASN A 28 -4.16 -7.74 4.70
N ASN A 29 -3.80 -6.68 3.98
CA ASN A 29 -4.23 -5.31 4.29
C ASN A 29 -5.72 -5.08 4.03
N ILE A 30 -6.26 -5.71 3.01
CA ILE A 30 -7.68 -5.58 2.65
C ILE A 30 -8.55 -6.44 3.55
N MET A 31 -8.00 -7.52 4.08
CA MET A 31 -8.73 -8.46 4.93
C MET A 31 -9.33 -7.78 6.15
N LEU A 32 -10.61 -8.07 6.41
CA LEU A 32 -11.34 -7.62 7.60
C LEU A 32 -11.84 -8.85 8.36
N ASP A 33 -11.73 -8.82 9.68
CA ASP A 33 -12.25 -9.85 10.59
C ASP A 33 -11.75 -11.27 10.26
N GLY A 34 -10.54 -11.39 9.73
CA GLY A 34 -9.95 -12.68 9.38
C GLY A 34 -10.51 -13.33 8.12
N LYS A 35 -11.33 -12.61 7.34
CA LYS A 35 -11.98 -13.14 6.13
C LYS A 35 -11.05 -13.11 4.92
N LYS A 36 -10.05 -13.97 4.91
CA LYS A 36 -9.02 -13.99 3.88
C LYS A 36 -9.56 -14.38 2.50
N GLY A 37 -10.47 -15.35 2.43
CA GLY A 37 -11.06 -15.78 1.16
C GLY A 37 -11.81 -14.66 0.44
N VAL A 38 -12.53 -13.83 1.19
CA VAL A 38 -13.22 -12.65 0.64
C VAL A 38 -12.20 -11.63 0.12
N ALA A 39 -11.15 -11.37 0.88
CA ALA A 39 -10.09 -10.44 0.47
C ALA A 39 -9.38 -10.91 -0.80
N GLN A 40 -9.10 -12.20 -0.91
CA GLN A 40 -8.50 -12.79 -2.12
C GLN A 40 -9.39 -12.57 -3.34
N LYS A 41 -10.69 -12.80 -3.22
CA LYS A 41 -11.65 -12.56 -4.32
C LYS A 41 -11.67 -11.10 -4.75
N ILE A 42 -11.63 -10.19 -3.79
CA ILE A 42 -11.60 -8.74 -4.06
C ILE A 42 -10.36 -8.38 -4.86
N VAL A 43 -9.19 -8.81 -4.42
CA VAL A 43 -7.92 -8.48 -5.08
C VAL A 43 -7.84 -9.11 -6.47
N TYR A 44 -8.21 -10.38 -6.61
CA TYR A 44 -8.16 -11.05 -7.90
C TYR A 44 -9.15 -10.45 -8.90
N GLY A 45 -10.36 -10.12 -8.45
CA GLY A 45 -11.34 -9.44 -9.28
C GLY A 45 -10.90 -8.04 -9.70
N ALA A 46 -10.29 -7.30 -8.77
CA ALA A 46 -9.74 -5.98 -9.06
C ALA A 46 -8.63 -6.07 -10.12
N PHE A 47 -7.72 -7.03 -9.99
CA PHE A 47 -6.64 -7.23 -10.94
C PHE A 47 -7.16 -7.62 -12.32
N ALA A 48 -8.18 -8.48 -12.38
CA ALA A 48 -8.82 -8.82 -13.66
C ALA A 48 -9.41 -7.60 -14.34
N LYS A 49 -10.07 -6.72 -13.59
CA LYS A 49 -10.62 -5.47 -14.11
C LYS A 49 -9.54 -4.50 -14.58
N VAL A 50 -8.41 -4.46 -13.86
CA VAL A 50 -7.25 -3.64 -14.27
C VAL A 50 -6.70 -4.11 -15.61
N GLU A 51 -6.57 -5.41 -15.80
CA GLU A 51 -6.11 -5.97 -17.08
C GLU A 51 -7.06 -5.61 -18.23
N GLU A 52 -8.37 -5.67 -18.01
CA GLU A 52 -9.36 -5.30 -19.02
C GLU A 52 -9.28 -3.81 -19.38
N LYS A 53 -9.11 -2.95 -18.38
CA LYS A 53 -9.08 -1.50 -18.60
C LYS A 53 -7.80 -1.00 -19.24
N THR A 54 -6.65 -1.54 -18.81
CA THR A 54 -5.35 -1.05 -19.24
C THR A 54 -4.76 -1.84 -20.41
N GLY A 55 -5.20 -3.08 -20.61
CA GLY A 55 -4.62 -3.97 -21.60
C GLY A 55 -3.21 -4.46 -21.25
N LYS A 56 -2.74 -4.20 -20.05
CA LYS A 56 -1.44 -4.63 -19.54
C LYS A 56 -1.64 -5.67 -18.44
N PRO A 57 -0.63 -6.53 -18.17
CA PRO A 57 -0.71 -7.42 -17.02
C PRO A 57 -0.96 -6.65 -15.73
N ALA A 58 -1.88 -7.11 -14.90
CA ALA A 58 -2.26 -6.42 -13.67
C ALA A 58 -1.08 -6.27 -12.72
N ILE A 59 -0.19 -7.24 -12.68
CA ILE A 59 0.97 -7.21 -11.78
C ILE A 59 1.93 -6.07 -12.14
N GLU A 60 2.11 -5.77 -13.42
CA GLU A 60 2.94 -4.65 -13.86
C GLU A 60 2.34 -3.31 -13.46
N VAL A 61 1.04 -3.14 -13.68
CA VAL A 61 0.32 -1.92 -13.29
C VAL A 61 0.37 -1.74 -11.78
N PHE A 62 0.21 -2.81 -11.03
CA PHE A 62 0.30 -2.78 -9.57
C PHE A 62 1.70 -2.39 -9.09
N GLU A 63 2.75 -2.93 -9.70
CA GLU A 63 4.12 -2.58 -9.36
C GLU A 63 4.42 -1.10 -9.66
N GLU A 64 3.95 -0.57 -10.79
CA GLU A 64 4.08 0.85 -11.11
C GLU A 64 3.36 1.72 -10.07
N ALA A 65 2.14 1.34 -9.70
CA ALA A 65 1.37 2.05 -8.68
C ALA A 65 2.11 2.06 -7.34
N MET A 66 2.66 0.92 -6.93
CA MET A 66 3.43 0.81 -5.70
C MET A 66 4.66 1.70 -5.72
N ASN A 67 5.41 1.70 -6.81
CA ASN A 67 6.60 2.55 -6.96
C ASN A 67 6.24 4.03 -6.87
N ASN A 68 5.11 4.44 -7.43
CA ASN A 68 4.66 5.82 -7.38
C ASN A 68 4.19 6.26 -6.00
N VAL A 69 3.67 5.33 -5.20
CA VAL A 69 3.12 5.63 -3.87
C VAL A 69 4.18 5.52 -2.76
N MET A 70 5.20 4.69 -2.94
CA MET A 70 6.21 4.47 -1.90
C MET A 70 6.93 5.77 -1.54
N PRO A 71 6.88 6.20 -0.25
CA PRO A 71 7.57 7.42 0.16
C PRO A 71 9.07 7.16 0.38
N ALA A 72 9.90 8.10 -0.06
CA ALA A 72 11.34 8.05 0.22
C ALA A 72 11.65 8.59 1.61
N LEU A 73 10.89 9.60 2.05
CA LEU A 73 11.09 10.30 3.32
C LEU A 73 9.80 10.32 4.13
N GLU A 74 9.97 10.31 5.43
CA GLU A 74 8.88 10.43 6.40
C GLU A 74 9.22 11.56 7.37
N VAL A 75 8.21 12.29 7.83
CA VAL A 75 8.40 13.37 8.79
C VAL A 75 8.18 12.85 10.20
N LYS A 76 9.15 13.08 11.07
CA LYS A 76 9.07 12.70 12.47
C LYS A 76 9.15 13.94 13.34
N ALA A 77 8.25 14.04 14.31
CA ALA A 77 8.28 15.13 15.27
C ALA A 77 9.44 14.96 16.24
N ARG A 78 10.23 16.03 16.42
CA ARG A 78 11.30 16.06 17.40
C ARG A 78 11.19 17.31 18.26
N ARG A 79 11.42 17.14 19.54
CA ARG A 79 11.40 18.22 20.50
C ARG A 79 12.82 18.70 20.77
N ILE A 80 13.10 19.95 20.42
CA ILE A 80 14.39 20.56 20.62
C ILE A 80 14.15 21.93 21.29
N GLY A 81 14.72 22.14 22.49
CA GLY A 81 14.63 23.41 23.20
C GLY A 81 13.21 23.86 23.50
N GLY A 82 12.27 22.96 23.77
CA GLY A 82 10.88 23.30 24.07
C GLY A 82 9.98 23.47 22.85
N ALA A 83 10.54 23.51 21.65
CA ALA A 83 9.78 23.61 20.42
C ALA A 83 9.72 22.25 19.72
N THR A 84 8.61 21.98 19.06
CA THR A 84 8.42 20.74 18.30
C THR A 84 8.73 21.01 16.83
N TYR A 85 9.71 20.31 16.28
CA TYR A 85 10.09 20.39 14.87
C TYR A 85 9.77 19.10 14.18
N GLN A 86 9.39 19.20 12.89
CA GLN A 86 9.22 18.05 12.04
C GLN A 86 10.50 17.84 11.24
N VAL A 87 11.15 16.70 11.47
CA VAL A 87 12.43 16.38 10.84
C VAL A 87 12.21 15.27 9.80
N PRO A 88 12.62 15.46 8.54
CA PRO A 88 12.53 14.40 7.54
C PRO A 88 13.52 13.30 7.85
N ILE A 89 13.06 12.06 7.77
CA ILE A 89 13.88 10.85 7.97
C ILE A 89 13.69 9.92 6.78
N GLU A 90 14.79 9.24 6.41
CA GLU A 90 14.73 8.23 5.39
C GLU A 90 13.89 7.04 5.86
N VAL A 91 13.00 6.55 4.99
CA VAL A 91 12.12 5.43 5.29
C VAL A 91 12.80 4.12 4.89
N ARG A 92 12.79 3.13 5.78
CA ARG A 92 13.31 1.80 5.49
C ARG A 92 12.50 1.12 4.38
N PRO A 93 13.11 0.26 3.53
CA PRO A 93 12.41 -0.36 2.41
C PRO A 93 11.15 -1.14 2.79
N ASP A 94 11.19 -1.92 3.87
CA ASP A 94 10.03 -2.69 4.34
C ASP A 94 8.90 -1.78 4.84
N ARG A 95 9.24 -0.68 5.51
CA ARG A 95 8.25 0.31 5.93
C ARG A 95 7.67 1.09 4.74
N ARG A 96 8.50 1.39 3.73
CA ARG A 96 8.03 2.04 2.50
C ARG A 96 6.94 1.19 1.82
N GLN A 97 7.18 -0.10 1.70
CA GLN A 97 6.22 -1.04 1.13
C GLN A 97 4.95 -1.11 1.98
N ALA A 98 5.09 -1.24 3.30
CA ALA A 98 3.95 -1.32 4.21
C ALA A 98 3.09 -0.04 4.17
N LEU A 99 3.72 1.13 4.13
CA LEU A 99 3.01 2.40 4.02
C LEU A 99 2.28 2.52 2.67
N ALA A 100 2.92 2.13 1.57
CA ALA A 100 2.32 2.18 0.26
C ALA A 100 1.06 1.30 0.19
N LEU A 101 1.13 0.08 0.71
CA LEU A 101 -0.02 -0.83 0.76
C LEU A 101 -1.14 -0.28 1.64
N ARG A 102 -0.81 0.29 2.78
CA ARG A 102 -1.79 0.90 3.68
C ARG A 102 -2.50 2.07 3.00
N TRP A 103 -1.76 2.94 2.36
CA TRP A 103 -2.35 4.09 1.68
C TRP A 103 -3.20 3.68 0.49
N LEU A 104 -2.75 2.71 -0.30
CA LEU A 104 -3.53 2.16 -1.40
C LEU A 104 -4.88 1.64 -0.89
N THR A 105 -4.87 0.87 0.19
CA THR A 105 -6.08 0.32 0.80
C THR A 105 -6.99 1.44 1.33
N THR A 106 -6.43 2.40 2.05
CA THR A 106 -7.17 3.52 2.64
C THR A 106 -7.82 4.39 1.57
N PHE A 107 -7.06 4.75 0.54
CA PHE A 107 -7.58 5.60 -0.54
C PHE A 107 -8.62 4.87 -1.38
N SER A 108 -8.45 3.57 -1.61
CA SER A 108 -9.46 2.79 -2.32
C SER A 108 -10.79 2.75 -1.55
N ARG A 109 -10.74 2.60 -0.23
CA ARG A 109 -11.95 2.61 0.63
C ARG A 109 -12.66 3.96 0.62
N ALA A 110 -11.93 5.03 0.40
CA ALA A 110 -12.50 6.39 0.35
C ALA A 110 -13.19 6.72 -0.96
N ARG A 111 -13.04 5.89 -2.00
CA ARG A 111 -13.70 6.12 -3.29
C ARG A 111 -15.20 5.82 -3.22
N GLY A 112 -15.94 6.42 -4.16
CA GLY A 112 -17.39 6.33 -4.21
C GLY A 112 -18.01 5.13 -4.93
N GLU A 113 -17.20 4.24 -5.50
CA GLU A 113 -17.70 3.03 -6.15
C GLU A 113 -18.38 2.10 -5.15
N LYS A 114 -19.30 1.27 -5.62
CA LYS A 114 -20.13 0.43 -4.74
C LYS A 114 -19.35 -0.67 -4.04
N THR A 115 -18.44 -1.34 -4.74
CA THR A 115 -17.71 -2.47 -4.20
C THR A 115 -16.23 -2.14 -4.02
N GLN A 116 -15.59 -2.77 -3.04
CA GLN A 116 -14.16 -2.62 -2.81
C GLN A 116 -13.34 -3.10 -4.02
N GLU A 117 -13.84 -4.12 -4.70
CA GLU A 117 -13.22 -4.63 -5.93
C GLU A 117 -13.13 -3.55 -7.01
N GLU A 118 -14.23 -2.82 -7.25
CA GLU A 118 -14.25 -1.71 -8.21
C GLU A 118 -13.40 -0.54 -7.74
N ARG A 119 -13.43 -0.23 -6.45
CA ARG A 119 -12.62 0.84 -5.86
C ARG A 119 -11.14 0.59 -6.07
N LEU A 120 -10.70 -0.62 -5.77
CA LEU A 120 -9.30 -1.01 -5.93
C LEU A 120 -8.92 -1.07 -7.42
N ALA A 121 -9.80 -1.58 -8.27
CA ALA A 121 -9.57 -1.67 -9.71
C ALA A 121 -9.42 -0.29 -10.37
N ASN A 122 -10.05 0.73 -9.83
CA ASN A 122 -9.91 2.10 -10.32
C ASN A 122 -8.73 2.83 -9.70
N GLU A 123 -8.42 2.54 -8.45
CA GLU A 123 -7.31 3.18 -7.72
C GLU A 123 -5.94 2.78 -8.28
N ILE A 124 -5.73 1.51 -8.56
CA ILE A 124 -4.44 1.00 -9.03
C ILE A 124 -3.99 1.66 -10.35
N PRO A 125 -4.81 1.70 -11.42
CA PRO A 125 -4.38 2.36 -12.65
C PRO A 125 -4.17 3.86 -12.48
N MET A 126 -4.99 4.51 -11.66
CA MET A 126 -4.84 5.93 -11.38
C MET A 126 -3.48 6.22 -10.75
N LEU A 127 -3.08 5.44 -9.75
CA LEU A 127 -1.78 5.60 -9.09
C LEU A 127 -0.62 5.27 -10.02
N ALA A 128 -0.77 4.30 -10.90
CA ALA A 128 0.26 3.94 -11.86
C ALA A 128 0.52 5.07 -12.88
N GLU A 129 -0.50 5.86 -13.22
CA GLU A 129 -0.40 6.97 -14.14
C GLU A 129 0.03 8.28 -13.50
N ILE A 130 -0.04 8.38 -12.17
CA ILE A 130 0.32 9.62 -11.47
C ILE A 130 1.84 9.78 -11.43
N LEU A 131 2.31 10.90 -11.99
CA LEU A 131 3.71 11.31 -11.96
C LEU A 131 4.02 12.25 -10.79
N LEU A 132 3.08 12.42 -9.84
CA LEU A 132 3.16 13.40 -8.78
C LEU A 132 3.63 12.78 -7.46
N HIS A 133 4.87 12.32 -7.43
CA HIS A 133 5.50 11.87 -6.18
C HIS A 133 5.43 12.92 -5.08
N SER A 134 5.64 14.18 -5.43
CA SER A 134 5.58 15.29 -4.49
C SER A 134 4.21 15.41 -3.82
N PHE A 135 3.14 15.16 -4.57
CA PHE A 135 1.78 15.19 -4.01
C PHE A 135 1.60 14.14 -2.93
N PHE A 136 2.01 12.91 -3.19
CA PHE A 136 1.90 11.83 -2.21
C PHE A 136 2.80 12.03 -1.00
N MET A 137 3.95 12.65 -1.16
CA MET A 137 4.82 12.99 -0.04
C MET A 137 4.17 14.01 0.88
N VAL A 138 3.49 15.01 0.34
CA VAL A 138 2.75 16.00 1.13
C VAL A 138 1.60 15.34 1.88
N GLU A 139 0.82 14.49 1.20
CA GLU A 139 -0.27 13.75 1.84
C GLU A 139 0.23 12.81 2.93
N SER A 140 1.37 12.15 2.71
CA SER A 140 1.95 11.26 3.71
C SER A 140 2.35 12.00 4.98
N SER A 141 2.85 13.22 4.88
CA SER A 141 3.20 14.02 6.04
C SER A 141 1.98 14.40 6.89
N ARG A 142 0.81 14.51 6.28
CA ARG A 142 -0.45 14.76 6.99
C ARG A 142 -0.99 13.52 7.67
N MET A 143 -0.71 12.34 7.12
CA MET A 143 -1.22 11.07 7.62
C MET A 143 -0.38 10.46 8.73
N THR A 144 0.83 10.96 8.92
CA THR A 144 1.73 10.53 9.99
C THR A 144 1.67 11.47 11.18
#